data_7add505ece6a651e9e56f46605ec7813
#
_entry.id   7add505ece6a651e9e56f46605ec7813
#
_cell.length_a   1.000
_cell.length_b   1.000
_cell.length_c   1.000
_cell.angle_alpha   90.00
_cell.angle_beta   90.00
_cell.angle_gamma   90.00
#
_symmetry.space_group_name_H-M   'P 1'
#
loop_
_entity.id
_entity.type
_entity.pdbx_description
1 polymer ?
#
loop_
_entity_poly.entity_id
_entity_poly.type
_entity_poly.pdbx_seq_one_letter_code
_entity_poly.pdbx_strand_id
1 'polypeptide(L)'
;MKLQAHGIETHLPPGWEGRITLKPSPDGTRTAVGHEGEISHPVVHLANFALPESRGDFGSGAVDLMGADNALVVLFEYGPECAGTALFKRKGLPTRLTPAMFSSSALQRTLPGQAGCQVFFTASDRAFCCYTVLGRQSAANRVLPAANATLAATTIGPR
;
A
#
# COMPACT_ATOMS: atom_id res chain seq x y z
N MET A 1 -11.75 -12.36 5.54
CA MET A 1 -12.11 -12.18 4.11
C MET A 1 -10.86 -12.35 3.27
N LYS A 2 -10.95 -13.12 2.22
CA LYS A 2 -9.85 -13.28 1.25
C LYS A 2 -10.04 -12.32 0.09
N LEU A 3 -8.97 -11.63 -0.30
CA LEU A 3 -8.91 -10.74 -1.44
C LEU A 3 -7.79 -11.21 -2.36
N GLN A 4 -8.08 -11.38 -3.66
CA GLN A 4 -7.09 -11.88 -4.60
C GLN A 4 -7.28 -11.26 -5.98
N ALA A 5 -6.23 -10.66 -6.53
CA ALA A 5 -6.18 -10.17 -7.91
C ALA A 5 -4.73 -9.90 -8.32
N HIS A 6 -4.45 -10.04 -9.61
CA HIS A 6 -3.17 -9.65 -10.23
C HIS A 6 -1.92 -10.24 -9.55
N GLY A 7 -2.02 -11.50 -9.10
CA GLY A 7 -0.92 -12.17 -8.40
C GLY A 7 -0.75 -11.76 -6.94
N ILE A 8 -1.61 -10.90 -6.42
CA ILE A 8 -1.60 -10.48 -5.02
C ILE A 8 -2.76 -11.15 -4.30
N GLU A 9 -2.48 -11.77 -3.17
CA GLU A 9 -3.47 -12.38 -2.30
C GLU A 9 -3.28 -11.91 -0.87
N THR A 10 -4.37 -11.55 -0.21
CA THR A 10 -4.34 -11.17 1.20
C THR A 10 -5.54 -11.74 1.95
N HIS A 11 -5.34 -11.98 3.24
CA HIS A 11 -6.39 -12.40 4.16
C HIS A 11 -6.59 -11.30 5.20
N LEU A 12 -7.78 -10.72 5.20
CA LEU A 12 -8.11 -9.60 6.08
C LEU A 12 -8.76 -10.09 7.37
N PRO A 13 -8.28 -9.62 8.53
CA PRO A 13 -8.93 -9.91 9.79
C PRO A 13 -10.30 -9.20 9.89
N PRO A 14 -11.15 -9.60 10.85
CA PRO A 14 -12.41 -8.90 11.09
C PRO A 14 -12.19 -7.40 11.30
N GLY A 15 -13.08 -6.58 10.73
CA GLY A 15 -12.99 -5.13 10.82
C GLY A 15 -12.08 -4.46 9.80
N TRP A 16 -11.41 -5.25 8.94
CA TRP A 16 -10.60 -4.72 7.85
C TRP A 16 -11.34 -4.79 6.53
N GLU A 17 -11.12 -3.80 5.70
CA GLU A 17 -11.54 -3.75 4.31
C GLU A 17 -10.33 -3.72 3.38
N GLY A 18 -10.51 -4.17 2.15
CA GLY A 18 -9.47 -4.11 1.14
C GLY A 18 -10.02 -3.91 -0.25
N ARG A 19 -9.21 -3.30 -1.10
CA ARG A 19 -9.46 -3.13 -2.53
C ARG A 19 -8.16 -3.33 -3.29
N ILE A 20 -8.22 -4.07 -4.38
CA ILE A 20 -7.14 -4.15 -5.37
C ILE A 20 -7.68 -3.55 -6.66
N THR A 21 -7.11 -2.43 -7.08
CA THR A 21 -7.52 -1.71 -8.28
C THR A 21 -6.37 -1.61 -9.25
N LEU A 22 -6.67 -1.55 -10.55
CA LEU A 22 -5.68 -1.26 -11.56
C LEU A 22 -5.60 0.25 -11.76
N LYS A 23 -4.38 0.78 -11.70
CA LYS A 23 -4.11 2.17 -11.99
C LYS A 23 -3.81 2.33 -13.47
N PRO A 24 -4.38 3.36 -14.16
CA PRO A 24 -3.91 3.75 -15.48
C PRO A 24 -2.43 4.14 -15.41
N SER A 25 -1.68 3.91 -16.52
CA SER A 25 -0.28 4.32 -16.60
C SER A 25 -0.09 5.78 -16.19
N PRO A 26 0.94 6.09 -15.33
CA PRO A 26 1.08 7.43 -14.73
C PRO A 26 1.27 8.56 -15.73
N ASP A 27 1.76 8.28 -16.92
CA ASP A 27 2.05 9.30 -17.92
C ASP A 27 0.85 9.68 -18.79
N GLY A 28 -0.32 9.08 -18.55
CA GLY A 28 -1.55 9.46 -19.26
C GLY A 28 -1.44 9.38 -20.78
N THR A 29 -0.31 8.99 -21.29
CA THR A 29 -0.05 8.78 -22.68
C THR A 29 -0.72 7.47 -23.11
N ARG A 30 -2.01 7.55 -23.31
CA ARG A 30 -2.58 6.78 -24.38
C ARG A 30 -1.93 7.33 -25.65
N THR A 31 -0.85 6.72 -26.06
CA THR A 31 -0.45 6.88 -27.45
C THR A 31 -1.67 6.50 -28.27
N ALA A 32 -1.99 7.30 -29.25
CA ALA A 32 -3.18 7.14 -30.10
C ALA A 32 -3.21 5.83 -30.89
N VAL A 33 -2.28 4.96 -30.65
CA VAL A 33 -2.19 3.60 -31.15
C VAL A 33 -2.40 2.75 -29.92
N GLY A 34 -3.55 2.12 -29.78
CA GLY A 34 -3.82 1.14 -28.72
C GLY A 34 -2.70 0.12 -28.70
N HIS A 35 -1.67 0.40 -27.93
CA HIS A 35 -0.59 -0.53 -27.72
C HIS A 35 -1.06 -1.62 -26.80
N GLU A 36 -1.08 -2.81 -27.31
CA GLU A 36 -0.87 -4.01 -26.55
C GLU A 36 0.38 -3.76 -25.70
N GLY A 37 0.22 -3.33 -24.45
CA GLY A 37 1.35 -3.09 -23.58
C GLY A 37 1.25 -1.95 -22.58
N GLU A 38 0.16 -1.23 -22.50
CA GLU A 38 -0.09 -0.41 -21.32
C GLU A 38 -0.30 -1.33 -20.12
N ILE A 39 0.79 -1.57 -19.40
CA ILE A 39 0.76 -2.37 -18.19
C ILE A 39 0.11 -1.51 -17.13
N SER A 40 -1.17 -1.76 -16.86
CA SER A 40 -1.84 -1.23 -15.69
C SER A 40 -1.25 -1.88 -14.45
N HIS A 41 -0.81 -1.07 -13.48
CA HIS A 41 -0.24 -1.55 -12.25
C HIS A 41 -1.31 -1.62 -11.16
N PRO A 42 -1.40 -2.73 -10.40
CA PRO A 42 -2.31 -2.79 -9.29
C PRO A 42 -1.88 -1.87 -8.14
N VAL A 43 -2.89 -1.32 -7.48
CA VAL A 43 -2.74 -0.63 -6.20
C VAL A 43 -3.65 -1.34 -5.19
N VAL A 44 -3.08 -1.71 -4.06
CA VAL A 44 -3.81 -2.35 -2.96
C VAL A 44 -4.03 -1.33 -1.86
N HIS A 45 -5.27 -1.21 -1.40
CA HIS A 45 -5.62 -0.45 -0.22
C HIS A 45 -6.23 -1.39 0.81
N LEU A 46 -5.66 -1.46 2.01
CA LEU A 46 -6.13 -2.24 3.14
C LEU A 46 -6.30 -1.30 4.34
N ALA A 47 -7.43 -1.39 5.03
CA ALA A 47 -7.70 -0.49 6.14
C ALA A 47 -8.60 -1.14 7.20
N ASN A 48 -8.43 -0.74 8.46
CA ASN A 48 -9.31 -1.13 9.55
C ASN A 48 -10.49 -0.15 9.75
N PHE A 49 -10.88 0.51 8.67
CA PHE A 49 -12.03 1.40 8.60
C PHE A 49 -12.62 1.35 7.19
N ALA A 50 -13.80 1.93 7.00
CA ALA A 50 -14.47 1.92 5.70
C ALA A 50 -13.69 2.77 4.67
N LEU A 51 -13.22 2.12 3.60
CA LEU A 51 -12.51 2.79 2.51
C LEU A 51 -13.47 3.60 1.65
N PRO A 52 -13.23 4.91 1.45
CA PRO A 52 -14.01 5.70 0.51
C PRO A 52 -13.72 5.26 -0.94
N GLU A 53 -14.69 5.42 -1.82
CA GLU A 53 -14.49 5.11 -3.25
C GLU A 53 -13.45 6.03 -3.88
N SER A 54 -13.52 7.32 -3.59
CA SER A 54 -12.55 8.32 -4.05
C SER A 54 -11.43 8.45 -3.03
N ARG A 55 -10.32 7.77 -3.25
CA ARG A 55 -9.21 7.74 -2.28
C ARG A 55 -7.83 8.02 -2.85
N GLY A 56 -7.69 8.16 -4.18
CA GLY A 56 -6.39 8.33 -4.80
C GLY A 56 -5.47 7.12 -4.65
N ASP A 57 -4.32 7.15 -5.29
CA ASP A 57 -3.41 5.99 -5.36
C ASP A 57 -2.75 5.67 -4.02
N PHE A 58 -2.35 6.70 -3.28
CA PHE A 58 -1.78 6.57 -1.95
C PHE A 58 -2.79 6.80 -0.83
N GLY A 59 -4.08 6.73 -1.15
CA GLY A 59 -5.13 6.81 -0.15
C GLY A 59 -5.38 8.19 0.43
N SER A 60 -5.07 9.27 -0.29
CA SER A 60 -5.25 10.64 0.21
C SER A 60 -6.69 10.94 0.67
N GLY A 61 -7.70 10.41 -0.03
CA GLY A 61 -9.09 10.53 0.40
C GLY A 61 -9.43 9.71 1.63
N ALA A 62 -8.71 8.61 1.87
CA ALA A 62 -8.89 7.77 3.04
C ALA A 62 -8.26 8.38 4.29
N VAL A 63 -7.09 9.00 4.19
CA VAL A 63 -6.39 9.55 5.37
C VAL A 63 -7.15 10.68 6.05
N ASP A 64 -7.99 11.40 5.29
CA ASP A 64 -8.86 12.45 5.86
C ASP A 64 -9.94 11.90 6.79
N LEU A 65 -10.29 10.62 6.64
CA LEU A 65 -11.33 9.95 7.42
C LEU A 65 -10.77 9.16 8.61
N MET A 66 -9.45 9.11 8.76
CA MET A 66 -8.80 8.28 9.78
C MET A 66 -8.95 8.86 11.18
N GLY A 67 -9.43 8.02 12.10
CA GLY A 67 -9.37 8.27 13.53
C GLY A 67 -8.06 7.76 14.15
N ALA A 68 -7.90 7.99 15.45
CA ALA A 68 -6.67 7.69 16.18
C ALA A 68 -6.25 6.20 16.12
N ASP A 69 -7.21 5.29 16.07
CA ASP A 69 -6.96 3.84 16.07
C ASP A 69 -7.03 3.22 14.66
N ASN A 70 -6.99 4.04 13.63
CA ASN A 70 -7.04 3.57 12.26
C ASN A 70 -5.65 3.41 11.65
N ALA A 71 -5.55 2.43 10.75
CA ALA A 71 -4.40 2.19 9.91
C ALA A 71 -4.84 2.01 8.46
N LEU A 72 -4.04 2.55 7.55
CA LEU A 72 -4.17 2.36 6.11
C LEU A 72 -2.86 1.77 5.61
N VAL A 73 -2.95 0.67 4.87
CA VAL A 73 -1.81 0.05 4.18
C VAL A 73 -2.04 0.15 2.69
N VAL A 74 -1.09 0.71 1.98
CA VAL A 74 -1.10 0.81 0.53
C VAL A 74 0.07 0.02 -0.04
N LEU A 75 -0.19 -0.85 -1.00
CA LEU A 75 0.85 -1.46 -1.83
C LEU A 75 0.71 -0.86 -3.23
N PHE A 76 1.70 -0.09 -3.63
CA PHE A 76 1.75 0.58 -4.92
C PHE A 76 2.80 -0.10 -5.78
N GLU A 77 2.41 -0.65 -6.94
CA GLU A 77 3.36 -1.27 -7.86
C GLU A 77 3.91 -0.27 -8.88
N TYR A 78 5.22 -0.31 -9.05
CA TYR A 78 5.96 0.46 -10.05
C TYR A 78 6.22 -0.39 -11.29
N GLY A 79 6.74 0.22 -12.35
CA GLY A 79 7.07 -0.49 -13.58
C GLY A 79 8.09 -1.60 -13.35
N PRO A 80 8.06 -2.67 -14.19
CA PRO A 80 8.93 -3.83 -14.01
C PRO A 80 10.43 -3.50 -14.12
N GLU A 81 10.77 -2.42 -14.80
CA GLU A 81 12.15 -1.91 -14.89
C GLU A 81 12.72 -1.46 -13.54
N CYS A 82 11.87 -1.16 -12.57
CA CYS A 82 12.28 -0.76 -11.23
C CYS A 82 12.72 -1.95 -10.37
N ALA A 83 12.28 -3.17 -10.69
CA ALA A 83 12.56 -4.34 -9.89
C ALA A 83 14.07 -4.58 -9.75
N GLY A 84 14.53 -4.78 -8.51
CA GLY A 84 15.93 -5.04 -8.19
C GLY A 84 16.86 -3.84 -8.28
N THR A 85 16.37 -2.67 -8.67
CA THR A 85 17.16 -1.43 -8.67
C THR A 85 17.47 -0.96 -7.24
N ALA A 86 18.36 0.03 -7.09
CA ALA A 86 18.88 0.45 -5.78
C ALA A 86 17.79 0.78 -4.76
N LEU A 87 16.74 1.51 -5.17
CA LEU A 87 15.63 1.85 -4.27
C LEU A 87 14.81 0.61 -3.87
N PHE A 88 14.71 -0.38 -4.75
CA PHE A 88 13.91 -1.60 -4.58
C PHE A 88 14.75 -2.84 -4.26
N LYS A 89 15.96 -2.66 -3.72
CA LYS A 89 16.89 -3.77 -3.43
C LYS A 89 16.43 -4.69 -2.31
N ARG A 90 15.56 -4.19 -1.40
CA ARG A 90 14.98 -5.03 -0.36
C ARG A 90 14.14 -6.14 -0.98
N LYS A 91 14.34 -7.37 -0.54
CA LYS A 91 13.58 -8.53 -1.02
C LYS A 91 12.43 -8.85 -0.08
N GLY A 92 11.23 -8.92 -0.66
CA GLY A 92 10.02 -9.32 0.03
C GLY A 92 9.28 -8.20 0.75
N LEU A 93 7.98 -8.43 0.92
CA LEU A 93 7.07 -7.53 1.60
C LEU A 93 7.48 -7.37 3.08
N PRO A 94 7.53 -6.14 3.61
CA PRO A 94 7.75 -5.96 5.04
C PRO A 94 6.55 -6.50 5.85
N THR A 95 6.82 -7.23 6.91
CA THR A 95 5.77 -7.83 7.77
C THR A 95 5.91 -7.43 9.23
N ARG A 96 6.94 -6.64 9.57
CA ARG A 96 7.24 -6.22 10.94
C ARG A 96 7.52 -4.72 10.99
N LEU A 97 6.47 -3.93 10.81
CA LEU A 97 6.57 -2.49 11.01
C LEU A 97 6.62 -2.19 12.51
N THR A 98 7.49 -1.26 12.90
CA THR A 98 7.65 -0.83 14.29
C THR A 98 7.35 0.65 14.43
N PRO A 99 6.96 1.14 15.62
CA PRO A 99 6.68 2.56 15.81
C PRO A 99 7.82 3.50 15.40
N ALA A 100 9.07 3.08 15.57
CA ALA A 100 10.25 3.87 15.21
C ALA A 100 10.39 4.10 13.70
N MET A 101 9.73 3.31 12.86
CA MET A 101 9.73 3.46 11.41
C MET A 101 8.78 4.55 10.91
N PHE A 102 7.92 5.07 11.78
CA PHE A 102 6.88 6.03 11.41
C PHE A 102 7.30 7.46 11.72
N SER A 103 6.98 8.36 10.79
CA SER A 103 7.30 9.78 10.89
C SER A 103 6.23 10.60 10.18
N SER A 104 5.95 11.80 10.69
CA SER A 104 5.07 12.75 10.00
C SER A 104 5.65 13.24 8.67
N SER A 105 6.97 13.21 8.52
CA SER A 105 7.66 13.61 7.27
C SER A 105 7.51 12.58 6.15
N ALA A 106 7.11 11.34 6.45
CA ALA A 106 6.90 10.30 5.44
C ALA A 106 5.47 10.30 4.87
N LEU A 107 4.61 11.20 5.32
CA LEU A 107 3.25 11.33 4.81
C LEU A 107 3.25 12.02 3.44
N GLN A 108 2.33 11.60 2.57
CA GLN A 108 2.08 12.32 1.30
C GLN A 108 1.55 13.74 1.57
N ARG A 109 0.79 13.89 2.62
CA ARG A 109 0.30 15.17 3.13
C ARG A 109 0.34 15.14 4.66
N THR A 110 0.96 16.14 5.28
CA THR A 110 1.04 16.22 6.73
C THR A 110 -0.33 16.57 7.32
N LEU A 111 -0.85 15.65 8.14
CA LEU A 111 -2.06 15.85 8.94
C LEU A 111 -1.70 15.74 10.42
N PRO A 112 -2.28 16.56 11.30
CA PRO A 112 -1.94 16.57 12.72
C PRO A 112 -2.07 15.19 13.36
N GLY A 113 -1.03 14.75 14.06
CA GLY A 113 -0.99 13.48 14.77
C GLY A 113 -0.74 12.24 13.91
N GLN A 114 -0.94 12.31 12.61
CA GLN A 114 -0.70 11.19 11.72
C GLN A 114 0.80 10.96 11.47
N ALA A 115 1.15 9.71 11.22
CA ALA A 115 2.50 9.32 10.85
C ALA A 115 2.47 8.28 9.73
N GLY A 116 3.47 8.30 8.89
CA GLY A 116 3.61 7.38 7.77
C GLY A 116 4.93 6.62 7.79
N CYS A 117 4.94 5.50 7.06
CA CYS A 117 6.11 4.70 6.81
C CYS A 117 6.10 4.26 5.35
N GLN A 118 7.24 4.38 4.68
CA GLN A 118 7.43 3.92 3.30
C GLN A 118 8.53 2.87 3.27
N VAL A 119 8.24 1.71 2.70
CA VAL A 119 9.22 0.64 2.48
C VAL A 119 9.15 0.23 1.03
N PHE A 120 10.23 0.41 0.30
CA PHE A 120 10.35 -0.01 -1.09
C PHE A 120 10.97 -1.41 -1.13
N PHE A 121 10.41 -2.28 -1.98
CA PHE A 121 10.89 -3.67 -2.06
C PHE A 121 10.60 -4.29 -3.42
N THR A 122 11.27 -5.40 -3.69
CA THR A 122 11.01 -6.26 -4.86
C THR A 122 10.50 -7.61 -4.37
N ALA A 123 9.43 -8.09 -4.96
CA ALA A 123 8.88 -9.43 -4.73
C ALA A 123 8.41 -10.02 -6.05
N SER A 124 8.80 -11.26 -6.36
CA SER A 124 8.44 -11.95 -7.61
C SER A 124 8.75 -11.11 -8.86
N ASP A 125 9.93 -10.50 -8.90
CA ASP A 125 10.39 -9.58 -9.96
C ASP A 125 9.47 -8.38 -10.19
N ARG A 126 8.76 -7.96 -9.15
CA ARG A 126 7.83 -6.83 -9.14
C ARG A 126 8.26 -5.83 -8.08
N ALA A 127 8.24 -4.54 -8.43
CA ALA A 127 8.68 -3.45 -7.56
C ALA A 127 7.47 -2.77 -6.89
N PHE A 128 7.52 -2.63 -5.58
CA PHE A 128 6.44 -2.04 -4.78
C PHE A 128 6.95 -1.02 -3.77
N CYS A 129 6.08 -0.08 -3.43
CA CYS A 129 6.15 0.67 -2.19
C CYS A 129 5.06 0.17 -1.24
N CYS A 130 5.44 -0.21 -0.04
CA CYS A 130 4.51 -0.40 1.07
C CYS A 130 4.42 0.92 1.84
N TYR A 131 3.31 1.62 1.66
CA TYR A 131 3.03 2.89 2.34
C TYR A 131 1.98 2.65 3.41
N THR A 132 2.34 2.89 4.66
CA THR A 132 1.42 2.68 5.80
C THR A 132 1.22 3.99 6.53
N VAL A 133 -0.03 4.31 6.83
CA VAL A 133 -0.40 5.51 7.59
C VAL A 133 -1.09 5.08 8.88
N LEU A 134 -0.67 5.70 9.98
CA LEU A 134 -1.35 5.62 11.27
C LEU A 134 -2.14 6.89 11.49
N GLY A 135 -3.39 6.76 11.93
CA GLY A 135 -4.25 7.91 12.26
C GLY A 135 -3.68 8.74 13.40
N ARG A 136 -2.92 8.11 14.29
CA ARG A 136 -2.17 8.78 15.35
C ARG A 136 -0.91 8.00 15.69
N GLN A 137 0.24 8.67 15.69
CA GLN A 137 1.53 8.03 15.98
C GLN A 137 1.58 7.39 17.37
N SER A 138 0.98 8.03 18.38
CA SER A 138 0.94 7.50 19.74
C SER A 138 0.13 6.20 19.87
N ALA A 139 -0.70 5.87 18.89
CA ALA A 139 -1.46 4.62 18.84
C ALA A 139 -0.73 3.46 18.18
N ALA A 140 0.51 3.65 17.74
CA ALA A 140 1.26 2.66 16.97
C ALA A 140 1.32 1.28 17.64
N ASN A 141 1.57 1.22 18.96
CA ASN A 141 1.66 -0.04 19.67
C ASN A 141 0.33 -0.83 19.70
N ARG A 142 -0.80 -0.13 19.64
CA ARG A 142 -2.12 -0.77 19.59
C ARG A 142 -2.52 -1.21 18.18
N VAL A 143 -2.10 -0.47 17.18
CA VAL A 143 -2.60 -0.61 15.80
C VAL A 143 -1.70 -1.49 14.95
N LEU A 144 -0.38 -1.42 15.13
CA LEU A 144 0.57 -2.15 14.29
C LEU A 144 0.46 -3.68 14.35
N PRO A 145 0.10 -4.33 15.48
CA PRO A 145 -0.05 -5.79 15.48
C PRO A 145 -1.01 -6.31 14.42
N ALA A 146 -2.17 -5.69 14.24
CA ALA A 146 -3.14 -6.08 13.22
C ALA A 146 -2.67 -5.73 11.80
N ALA A 147 -2.02 -4.57 11.61
CA ALA A 147 -1.44 -4.20 10.32
C ALA A 147 -0.32 -5.19 9.91
N ASN A 148 0.55 -5.55 10.84
CA ASN A 148 1.61 -6.53 10.60
C ASN A 148 1.05 -7.93 10.31
N ALA A 149 0.00 -8.35 11.02
CA ALA A 149 -0.68 -9.61 10.74
C ALA A 149 -1.30 -9.61 9.33
N THR A 150 -1.87 -8.50 8.89
CA THR A 150 -2.42 -8.35 7.55
C THR A 150 -1.32 -8.42 6.49
N LEU A 151 -0.18 -7.77 6.71
CA LEU A 151 0.98 -7.85 5.83
C LEU A 151 1.55 -9.28 5.78
N ALA A 152 1.64 -9.95 6.92
CA ALA A 152 2.12 -11.34 6.99
C ALA A 152 1.18 -12.33 6.28
N ALA A 153 -0.11 -11.99 6.18
CA ALA A 153 -1.11 -12.77 5.46
C ALA A 153 -1.22 -12.37 3.96
N THR A 154 -0.34 -11.52 3.49
CA THR A 154 -0.31 -11.05 2.10
C THR A 154 0.83 -11.72 1.34
N THR A 155 0.53 -12.25 0.17
CA THR A 155 1.52 -12.84 -0.72
C THR A 155 1.50 -12.14 -2.07
N ILE A 156 2.67 -12.00 -2.68
CA ILE A 156 2.85 -11.44 -4.01
C ILE A 156 3.53 -12.49 -4.86
N GLY A 157 2.79 -13.02 -5.81
CA GLY A 157 3.29 -13.94 -6.81
C GLY A 157 3.46 -13.28 -8.16
N PRO A 158 3.86 -14.04 -9.20
CA PRO A 158 3.86 -13.55 -10.57
C PRO A 158 2.46 -13.06 -10.99
N ARG A 159 2.42 -12.16 -11.96
CA ARG A 159 1.15 -11.70 -12.56
C ARG A 159 0.42 -12.81 -13.28
#